data_88b95a8353bf957c18ca7c3561605fd8
#
_entry.id   88b95a8353bf957c18ca7c3561605fd8
#
_cell.length_a   1.000
_cell.length_b   1.000
_cell.length_c   1.000
_cell.angle_alpha   90.00
_cell.angle_beta   90.00
_cell.angle_gamma   90.00
#
_symmetry.space_group_name_H-M   'P 1'
#
loop_
_entity.id
_entity.type
_entity.pdbx_description
1 polymer ?
#
loop_
_entity_poly.entity_id
_entity_poly.type
_entity_poly.pdbx_seq_one_letter_code
_entity_poly.pdbx_strand_id
1 'polypeptide(L)'
;MSAVIPIAADTGCSTAPVLRERGQREVFCGLTGIVWLHRKIQDAFFLVVGSRTCAHLIQSAAGVMIFAEPRFATAIIDDRDLAGIADANEELDRVVTKLLSRRPDIKMLFLVGSCPSEVIKLDLATAAERLSRQFLPNVRVLNYSGSGIETTFTQGEDACLASLVPQLPAEDPDAAPGLMIVGCLPDVVEDQFARYLRAMGIERLSFFPPRSSRALPSLGKHTRYLLVQPFLAETARALEERGAQRIAAPFPFGVEGTTEWLRAAAQSFGVDLQRFEQVTQPSRERAIKALERQREWLQGRSIFFFPDSQLEIPLARFLSRELGMQLTEVGTPYLHRDHLQQELALLPAGTALSEGQDVEKQLDRCHAYAPDIVVCGLGLANPLEADGMTTKWSIELVFSPVHGYEQAADLAELFARPLRRRALLNKEREAVCS
;
A
#
# COMPACT_ATOMS: atom_id res chain seq x y z
N MET A 1 27.66 18.12 4.41
CA MET A 1 26.90 18.88 5.43
C MET A 1 25.50 19.12 4.87
N SER A 2 24.56 18.24 5.21
CA SER A 2 23.17 18.36 4.76
C SER A 2 22.48 19.50 5.50
N ALA A 3 21.96 20.46 4.76
CA ALA A 3 21.28 21.63 5.33
C ALA A 3 19.92 21.21 5.89
N VAL A 4 19.77 21.31 7.21
CA VAL A 4 18.47 21.27 7.89
C VAL A 4 17.76 22.57 7.58
N ILE A 5 16.72 22.53 6.76
CA ILE A 5 15.87 23.71 6.50
C ILE A 5 14.75 23.70 7.54
N PRO A 6 14.70 24.66 8.48
CA PRO A 6 13.57 24.77 9.40
C PRO A 6 12.34 25.27 8.63
N ILE A 7 11.24 24.52 8.72
CA ILE A 7 9.93 24.97 8.21
C ILE A 7 9.34 25.93 9.23
N ALA A 8 8.86 27.09 8.76
CA ALA A 8 8.19 28.09 9.57
C ALA A 8 7.07 27.48 10.41
N ALA A 9 7.05 27.86 11.68
CA ALA A 9 6.07 27.41 12.66
C ALA A 9 4.66 27.83 12.23
N ASP A 10 3.79 26.82 12.13
CA ASP A 10 2.36 27.06 12.24
C ASP A 10 1.84 26.25 13.43
N THR A 11 1.27 26.99 14.33
CA THR A 11 0.51 26.67 15.54
C THR A 11 0.50 25.23 16.08
N GLY A 12 1.26 24.97 17.13
CA GLY A 12 0.76 24.17 18.27
C GLY A 12 1.05 22.69 18.32
N CYS A 13 1.85 22.11 17.40
CA CYS A 13 2.33 20.73 17.53
C CYS A 13 3.84 20.69 17.33
N SER A 14 4.60 20.26 18.32
CA SER A 14 6.05 20.09 18.23
C SER A 14 6.37 18.94 17.26
N THR A 15 6.38 19.23 15.98
CA THR A 15 6.79 18.26 14.96
C THR A 15 8.30 18.14 14.98
N ALA A 16 8.80 16.93 15.23
CA ALA A 16 10.22 16.62 15.07
C ALA A 16 10.71 17.07 13.68
N PRO A 17 11.94 17.61 13.55
CA PRO A 17 12.48 18.00 12.26
C PRO A 17 12.58 16.78 11.34
N VAL A 18 12.05 16.91 10.11
CA VAL A 18 12.09 15.84 9.10
C VAL A 18 13.30 16.09 8.20
N LEU A 19 14.18 15.09 8.10
CA LEU A 19 15.30 15.10 7.16
C LEU A 19 14.76 14.84 5.76
N ARG A 20 14.99 15.78 4.82
CA ARG A 20 14.61 15.60 3.42
C ARG A 20 15.78 15.17 2.57
N GLU A 21 15.60 14.08 1.83
CA GLU A 21 16.64 13.47 1.02
C GLU A 21 16.23 13.31 -0.44
N ARG A 22 17.20 13.51 -1.32
CA ARG A 22 17.07 13.28 -2.75
C ARG A 22 18.38 12.71 -3.28
N GLY A 23 18.35 11.47 -3.69
CA GLY A 23 19.52 10.75 -4.19
C GLY A 23 19.12 9.49 -4.92
N GLN A 24 19.98 8.48 -4.86
CA GLN A 24 19.73 7.18 -5.46
C GLN A 24 18.56 6.48 -4.78
N ARG A 25 17.71 5.86 -5.59
CA ARG A 25 16.54 5.10 -5.14
C ARG A 25 16.76 3.60 -5.34
N GLU A 26 16.28 2.81 -4.39
CA GLU A 26 16.31 1.34 -4.44
C GLU A 26 14.91 0.82 -4.09
N VAL A 27 13.97 0.97 -5.02
CA VAL A 27 12.56 0.59 -4.83
C VAL A 27 11.99 -0.11 -6.05
N PHE A 28 11.00 -0.96 -5.84
CA PHE A 28 10.19 -1.48 -6.93
C PHE A 28 9.33 -0.39 -7.56
N CYS A 29 9.07 -0.53 -8.87
CA CYS A 29 8.19 0.38 -9.60
C CYS A 29 6.70 0.06 -9.34
N GLY A 30 5.82 0.99 -9.75
CA GLY A 30 4.37 0.87 -9.58
C GLY A 30 3.73 -0.34 -10.27
N LEU A 31 4.42 -0.97 -11.26
CA LEU A 31 3.94 -2.22 -11.86
C LEU A 31 3.79 -3.35 -10.84
N THR A 32 4.55 -3.32 -9.75
CA THR A 32 4.46 -4.35 -8.70
C THR A 32 3.07 -4.39 -8.05
N GLY A 33 2.35 -3.26 -8.00
CA GLY A 33 0.97 -3.20 -7.52
C GLY A 33 -0.01 -4.14 -8.22
N ILE A 34 0.29 -4.51 -9.48
CA ILE A 34 -0.53 -5.47 -10.24
C ILE A 34 -0.65 -6.82 -9.52
N VAL A 35 0.37 -7.23 -8.74
CA VAL A 35 0.41 -8.51 -8.04
C VAL A 35 -0.77 -8.70 -7.09
N TRP A 36 -1.24 -7.64 -6.44
CA TRP A 36 -2.41 -7.72 -5.56
C TRP A 36 -3.68 -7.12 -6.18
N LEU A 37 -3.57 -6.11 -7.04
CA LEU A 37 -4.70 -5.50 -7.75
C LEU A 37 -5.47 -6.52 -8.59
N HIS A 38 -4.78 -7.38 -9.37
CA HIS A 38 -5.44 -8.38 -10.21
C HIS A 38 -6.17 -9.45 -9.39
N ARG A 39 -5.76 -9.69 -8.14
CA ARG A 39 -6.47 -10.58 -7.22
C ARG A 39 -7.71 -9.91 -6.64
N LYS A 40 -7.62 -8.61 -6.40
CA LYS A 40 -8.69 -7.83 -5.77
C LYS A 40 -9.86 -7.60 -6.72
N ILE A 41 -9.60 -7.13 -7.95
CA ILE A 41 -10.64 -6.89 -8.96
C ILE A 41 -10.70 -8.10 -9.88
N GLN A 42 -11.54 -9.07 -9.53
CA GLN A 42 -11.50 -10.44 -10.08
C GLN A 42 -11.85 -10.56 -11.57
N ASP A 43 -12.57 -9.61 -12.14
CA ASP A 43 -12.93 -9.54 -13.56
C ASP A 43 -12.16 -8.46 -14.34
N ALA A 44 -11.11 -7.90 -13.73
CA ALA A 44 -10.17 -6.99 -14.38
C ALA A 44 -8.96 -7.73 -14.95
N PHE A 45 -8.39 -7.15 -16.00
CA PHE A 45 -7.14 -7.59 -16.60
C PHE A 45 -6.16 -6.41 -16.72
N PHE A 46 -4.88 -6.65 -16.46
CA PHE A 46 -3.84 -5.63 -16.48
C PHE A 46 -2.89 -5.88 -17.64
N LEU A 47 -2.91 -5.01 -18.64
CA LEU A 47 -2.02 -5.07 -19.79
C LEU A 47 -0.90 -4.05 -19.62
N VAL A 48 0.27 -4.51 -19.24
CA VAL A 48 1.47 -3.67 -19.15
C VAL A 48 1.94 -3.30 -20.56
N VAL A 49 2.10 -2.03 -20.81
CA VAL A 49 2.70 -1.52 -22.05
C VAL A 49 4.16 -1.21 -21.75
N GLY A 50 5.07 -2.13 -22.12
CA GLY A 50 6.45 -2.05 -21.66
C GLY A 50 7.42 -3.00 -22.35
N SER A 51 8.63 -3.07 -21.83
CA SER A 51 9.70 -3.93 -22.35
C SER A 51 9.55 -5.39 -21.92
N ARG A 52 10.36 -6.26 -22.52
CA ARG A 52 10.51 -7.66 -22.08
C ARG A 52 11.00 -7.79 -20.64
N THR A 53 11.82 -6.84 -20.18
CA THR A 53 12.28 -6.79 -18.78
C THR A 53 11.11 -6.57 -17.83
N CYS A 54 10.17 -5.65 -18.15
CA CYS A 54 8.95 -5.44 -17.37
C CYS A 54 8.10 -6.72 -17.29
N ALA A 55 7.95 -7.42 -18.43
CA ALA A 55 7.23 -8.69 -18.48
C ALA A 55 7.89 -9.75 -17.58
N HIS A 56 9.22 -9.88 -17.65
CA HIS A 56 9.96 -10.84 -16.85
C HIS A 56 9.86 -10.56 -15.36
N LEU A 57 10.00 -9.28 -14.96
CA LEU A 57 9.89 -8.86 -13.56
C LEU A 57 8.53 -9.24 -12.96
N ILE A 58 7.43 -8.89 -13.65
CA ILE A 58 6.09 -9.17 -13.15
C ILE A 58 5.80 -10.66 -13.13
N GLN A 59 6.20 -11.40 -14.17
CA GLN A 59 6.01 -12.85 -14.23
C GLN A 59 6.79 -13.57 -13.15
N SER A 60 8.02 -13.15 -12.85
CA SER A 60 8.85 -13.73 -11.81
C SER A 60 8.28 -13.43 -10.42
N ALA A 61 7.91 -12.18 -10.14
CA ALA A 61 7.29 -11.80 -8.88
C ALA A 61 5.94 -12.51 -8.69
N ALA A 62 5.13 -12.54 -9.73
CA ALA A 62 3.83 -13.22 -9.72
C ALA A 62 3.97 -14.74 -9.56
N GLY A 63 4.94 -15.37 -10.22
CA GLY A 63 5.17 -16.82 -10.15
C GLY A 63 5.47 -17.31 -8.74
N VAL A 64 6.08 -16.49 -7.89
CA VAL A 64 6.37 -16.80 -6.49
C VAL A 64 5.20 -16.49 -5.57
N MET A 65 4.38 -15.48 -5.89
CA MET A 65 3.36 -14.92 -5.00
C MET A 65 1.92 -15.23 -5.43
N ILE A 66 1.71 -15.78 -6.63
CA ILE A 66 0.37 -16.01 -7.19
C ILE A 66 0.11 -17.50 -7.32
N PHE A 67 -0.80 -17.99 -6.49
CA PHE A 67 -1.36 -19.35 -6.59
C PHE A 67 -2.69 -19.38 -7.37
N ALA A 68 -3.02 -18.31 -8.09
CA ALA A 68 -4.25 -18.17 -8.86
C ALA A 68 -3.94 -17.83 -10.32
N GLU A 69 -4.96 -17.96 -11.20
CA GLU A 69 -4.82 -17.58 -12.61
C GLU A 69 -4.37 -16.11 -12.75
N PRO A 70 -3.24 -15.86 -13.43
CA PRO A 70 -2.76 -14.50 -13.62
C PRO A 70 -3.68 -13.75 -14.60
N ARG A 71 -4.17 -12.58 -14.19
CA ARG A 71 -4.96 -11.68 -15.04
C ARG A 71 -4.14 -10.46 -15.43
N PHE A 72 -2.95 -10.70 -15.95
CA PHE A 72 -2.07 -9.67 -16.51
C PHE A 72 -1.25 -10.23 -17.67
N ALA A 73 -0.82 -9.35 -18.56
CA ALA A 73 0.09 -9.63 -19.66
C ALA A 73 0.90 -8.37 -20.00
N THR A 74 1.83 -8.49 -20.94
CA THR A 74 2.62 -7.36 -21.42
C THR A 74 2.47 -7.21 -22.94
N ALA A 75 2.08 -6.01 -23.37
CA ALA A 75 2.26 -5.54 -24.74
C ALA A 75 3.70 -5.05 -24.87
N ILE A 76 4.54 -5.76 -25.62
CA ILE A 76 5.97 -5.49 -25.67
C ILE A 76 6.24 -4.34 -26.63
N ILE A 77 6.87 -3.29 -26.10
CA ILE A 77 7.51 -2.23 -26.88
C ILE A 77 8.89 -2.75 -27.27
N ASP A 78 9.15 -2.87 -28.55
CA ASP A 78 10.44 -3.33 -29.09
C ASP A 78 11.33 -2.17 -29.58
N ASP A 79 12.51 -2.51 -30.10
CA ASP A 79 13.49 -1.52 -30.56
C ASP A 79 12.97 -0.68 -31.74
N ARG A 80 12.02 -1.20 -32.52
CA ARG A 80 11.42 -0.50 -33.66
C ARG A 80 10.43 0.55 -33.19
N ASP A 81 9.67 0.24 -32.13
CA ASP A 81 8.76 1.18 -31.46
C ASP A 81 9.56 2.30 -30.78
N LEU A 82 10.63 1.94 -30.07
CA LEU A 82 11.52 2.90 -29.42
C LEU A 82 12.24 3.83 -30.41
N ALA A 83 12.54 3.32 -31.60
CA ALA A 83 13.16 4.09 -32.70
C ALA A 83 12.14 4.93 -33.51
N GLY A 84 10.85 4.83 -33.20
CA GLY A 84 9.77 5.51 -33.96
C GLY A 84 9.56 4.97 -35.37
N ILE A 85 9.99 3.74 -35.65
CA ILE A 85 9.88 3.08 -36.97
C ILE A 85 8.52 2.40 -37.13
N ALA A 86 7.95 1.89 -36.03
CA ALA A 86 6.62 1.30 -35.98
C ALA A 86 5.62 2.20 -35.27
N ASP A 87 4.34 2.09 -35.59
CA ASP A 87 3.29 2.79 -34.85
C ASP A 87 2.87 1.95 -33.63
N ALA A 88 3.37 2.35 -32.47
CA ALA A 88 3.09 1.70 -31.20
C ALA A 88 1.58 1.69 -30.84
N ASN A 89 0.79 2.65 -31.34
CA ASN A 89 -0.66 2.69 -31.13
C ASN A 89 -1.38 1.59 -31.94
N GLU A 90 -1.01 1.39 -33.20
CA GLU A 90 -1.59 0.33 -34.05
C GLU A 90 -1.27 -1.06 -33.45
N GLU A 91 -0.04 -1.26 -32.99
CA GLU A 91 0.36 -2.50 -32.34
C GLU A 91 -0.41 -2.73 -31.04
N LEU A 92 -0.58 -1.70 -30.19
CA LEU A 92 -1.38 -1.77 -28.98
C LEU A 92 -2.84 -2.16 -29.28
N ASP A 93 -3.46 -1.52 -30.28
CA ASP A 93 -4.85 -1.82 -30.68
C ASP A 93 -4.99 -3.27 -31.16
N ARG A 94 -4.01 -3.76 -31.92
CA ARG A 94 -3.95 -5.16 -32.38
C ARG A 94 -3.83 -6.13 -31.21
N VAL A 95 -2.96 -5.84 -30.25
CA VAL A 95 -2.74 -6.68 -29.04
C VAL A 95 -4.00 -6.72 -28.19
N VAL A 96 -4.64 -5.58 -27.95
CA VAL A 96 -5.88 -5.48 -27.15
C VAL A 96 -7.01 -6.25 -27.82
N THR A 97 -7.21 -6.05 -29.13
CA THR A 97 -8.25 -6.77 -29.89
C THR A 97 -8.05 -8.28 -29.81
N LYS A 98 -6.81 -8.76 -29.99
CA LYS A 98 -6.46 -10.16 -29.89
C LYS A 98 -6.65 -10.72 -28.47
N LEU A 99 -6.32 -9.94 -27.45
CA LEU A 99 -6.53 -10.31 -26.04
C LEU A 99 -8.03 -10.50 -25.76
N LEU A 100 -8.84 -9.49 -26.06
CA LEU A 100 -10.27 -9.50 -25.77
C LEU A 100 -11.05 -10.56 -26.58
N SER A 101 -10.58 -10.89 -27.80
CA SER A 101 -11.16 -12.00 -28.57
C SER A 101 -10.90 -13.38 -27.94
N ARG A 102 -9.77 -13.54 -27.23
CA ARG A 102 -9.40 -14.80 -26.55
C ARG A 102 -9.92 -14.89 -25.12
N ARG A 103 -10.16 -13.74 -24.49
CA ARG A 103 -10.59 -13.62 -23.09
C ARG A 103 -11.88 -12.79 -23.02
N PRO A 104 -13.04 -13.35 -23.43
CA PRO A 104 -14.33 -12.64 -23.40
C PRO A 104 -14.86 -12.45 -21.96
N ASP A 105 -14.25 -13.09 -20.99
CA ASP A 105 -14.51 -12.94 -19.55
C ASP A 105 -14.04 -11.59 -18.99
N ILE A 106 -13.08 -10.92 -19.62
CA ILE A 106 -12.59 -9.60 -19.22
C ILE A 106 -13.71 -8.56 -19.36
N LYS A 107 -13.97 -7.83 -18.26
CA LYS A 107 -14.97 -6.73 -18.23
C LYS A 107 -14.33 -5.38 -17.99
N MET A 108 -13.14 -5.36 -17.45
CA MET A 108 -12.33 -4.17 -17.23
C MET A 108 -10.89 -4.46 -17.64
N LEU A 109 -10.32 -3.59 -18.46
CA LEU A 109 -8.94 -3.68 -18.92
C LEU A 109 -8.19 -2.43 -18.49
N PHE A 110 -7.10 -2.60 -17.74
CA PHE A 110 -6.17 -1.53 -17.44
C PHE A 110 -4.97 -1.59 -18.38
N LEU A 111 -4.72 -0.49 -19.12
CA LEU A 111 -3.48 -0.25 -19.82
C LEU A 111 -2.50 0.37 -18.81
N VAL A 112 -1.45 -0.37 -18.47
CA VAL A 112 -0.52 0.06 -17.42
C VAL A 112 0.76 0.57 -18.07
N GLY A 113 1.00 1.87 -17.92
CA GLY A 113 2.22 2.52 -18.41
C GLY A 113 3.46 2.05 -17.67
N SER A 114 4.57 1.97 -18.37
CA SER A 114 5.89 1.61 -17.84
C SER A 114 6.93 2.64 -18.26
N CYS A 115 8.16 2.55 -17.72
CA CYS A 115 9.24 3.46 -18.11
C CYS A 115 9.43 3.57 -19.64
N PRO A 116 9.48 2.45 -20.42
CA PRO A 116 9.57 2.56 -21.89
C PRO A 116 8.42 3.32 -22.53
N SER A 117 7.18 3.09 -22.12
CA SER A 117 6.03 3.80 -22.71
C SER A 117 6.04 5.30 -22.39
N GLU A 118 6.53 5.69 -21.22
CA GLU A 118 6.69 7.10 -20.84
C GLU A 118 7.84 7.78 -21.60
N VAL A 119 8.97 7.08 -21.78
CA VAL A 119 10.13 7.60 -22.53
C VAL A 119 9.75 7.93 -23.98
N ILE A 120 8.97 7.06 -24.65
CA ILE A 120 8.48 7.31 -26.00
C ILE A 120 7.23 8.20 -26.05
N LYS A 121 6.75 8.66 -24.87
CA LYS A 121 5.55 9.49 -24.72
C LYS A 121 4.31 8.90 -25.38
N LEU A 122 4.12 7.58 -25.23
CA LEU A 122 2.93 6.91 -25.72
C LEU A 122 1.71 7.37 -24.91
N ASP A 123 0.75 8.00 -25.59
CA ASP A 123 -0.47 8.51 -24.94
C ASP A 123 -1.47 7.38 -24.66
N LEU A 124 -1.29 6.73 -23.52
CA LEU A 124 -2.17 5.65 -23.06
C LEU A 124 -3.56 6.15 -22.65
N ALA A 125 -3.71 7.43 -22.30
CA ALA A 125 -5.03 7.99 -21.97
C ALA A 125 -5.92 8.07 -23.20
N THR A 126 -5.42 8.67 -24.29
CA THR A 126 -6.12 8.70 -25.58
C THR A 126 -6.36 7.29 -26.13
N ALA A 127 -5.39 6.37 -25.97
CA ALA A 127 -5.57 4.96 -26.38
C ALA A 127 -6.69 4.27 -25.57
N ALA A 128 -6.72 4.46 -24.24
CA ALA A 128 -7.76 3.90 -23.39
C ALA A 128 -9.16 4.42 -23.75
N GLU A 129 -9.30 5.72 -24.01
CA GLU A 129 -10.57 6.30 -24.46
C GLU A 129 -11.02 5.75 -25.82
N ARG A 130 -10.11 5.64 -26.79
CA ARG A 130 -10.39 5.09 -28.12
C ARG A 130 -10.85 3.64 -28.03
N LEU A 131 -10.10 2.81 -27.32
CA LEU A 131 -10.41 1.39 -27.11
C LEU A 131 -11.68 1.21 -26.27
N SER A 132 -11.90 2.05 -25.27
CA SER A 132 -13.13 2.00 -24.47
C SER A 132 -14.36 2.25 -25.36
N ARG A 133 -14.33 3.26 -26.24
CA ARG A 133 -15.43 3.52 -27.21
C ARG A 133 -15.68 2.34 -28.15
N GLN A 134 -14.63 1.63 -28.55
CA GLN A 134 -14.72 0.47 -29.44
C GLN A 134 -15.36 -0.74 -28.77
N PHE A 135 -15.05 -0.99 -27.50
CA PHE A 135 -15.44 -2.22 -26.79
C PHE A 135 -16.60 -2.05 -25.79
N LEU A 136 -17.05 -0.83 -25.48
CA LEU A 136 -18.26 -0.61 -24.68
C LEU A 136 -19.51 -1.16 -25.40
N PRO A 137 -20.49 -1.68 -24.64
CA PRO A 137 -20.59 -1.77 -23.18
C PRO A 137 -19.93 -3.01 -22.57
N ASN A 138 -19.30 -3.88 -23.37
CA ASN A 138 -18.83 -5.18 -22.95
C ASN A 138 -17.56 -5.12 -22.08
N VAL A 139 -16.64 -4.23 -22.46
CA VAL A 139 -15.35 -4.03 -21.76
C VAL A 139 -15.09 -2.53 -21.59
N ARG A 140 -14.71 -2.15 -20.37
CA ARG A 140 -14.23 -0.80 -20.07
C ARG A 140 -12.70 -0.81 -20.07
N VAL A 141 -12.10 0.12 -20.82
CA VAL A 141 -10.64 0.27 -20.89
C VAL A 141 -10.23 1.52 -20.14
N LEU A 142 -9.31 1.39 -19.21
CA LEU A 142 -8.75 2.46 -18.37
C LEU A 142 -7.24 2.45 -18.50
N ASN A 143 -6.57 3.49 -18.02
CA ASN A 143 -5.11 3.55 -17.98
C ASN A 143 -4.63 4.14 -16.64
N TYR A 144 -3.41 3.76 -16.24
CA TYR A 144 -2.65 4.41 -15.18
C TYR A 144 -1.15 4.20 -15.39
N SER A 145 -0.32 5.02 -14.73
CA SER A 145 1.13 4.84 -14.75
C SER A 145 1.57 3.88 -13.63
N GLY A 146 2.38 2.88 -14.01
CA GLY A 146 3.14 2.02 -13.12
C GLY A 146 4.66 2.21 -13.28
N SER A 147 5.07 3.30 -13.92
CA SER A 147 6.45 3.62 -14.21
C SER A 147 7.30 3.73 -12.93
N GLY A 148 8.57 3.31 -13.01
CA GLY A 148 9.55 3.50 -11.93
C GLY A 148 10.28 4.84 -12.01
N ILE A 149 9.96 5.70 -12.98
CA ILE A 149 10.59 7.03 -13.12
C ILE A 149 10.11 7.95 -12.01
N GLU A 150 8.81 7.93 -11.73
CA GLU A 150 8.19 8.84 -10.77
C GLU A 150 7.50 8.13 -9.60
N THR A 151 7.15 6.83 -9.73
CA THR A 151 6.34 6.12 -8.76
C THR A 151 7.09 5.00 -8.03
N THR A 152 6.80 4.85 -6.74
CA THR A 152 7.14 3.66 -5.97
C THR A 152 6.07 2.57 -6.18
N PHE A 153 6.33 1.35 -5.71
CA PHE A 153 5.42 0.24 -5.95
C PHE A 153 4.02 0.42 -5.34
N THR A 154 3.89 1.10 -4.22
CA THR A 154 2.59 1.39 -3.58
C THR A 154 1.81 2.48 -4.31
N GLN A 155 2.50 3.41 -4.96
CA GLN A 155 1.83 4.43 -5.77
C GLN A 155 1.18 3.86 -7.03
N GLY A 156 1.61 2.67 -7.51
CA GLY A 156 0.90 1.95 -8.57
C GLY A 156 -0.53 1.56 -8.16
N GLU A 157 -0.75 1.22 -6.90
CA GLU A 157 -2.11 1.00 -6.38
C GLU A 157 -2.90 2.31 -6.37
N ASP A 158 -2.34 3.38 -5.83
CA ASP A 158 -3.00 4.68 -5.76
C ASP A 158 -3.40 5.18 -7.15
N ALA A 159 -2.49 5.15 -8.12
CA ALA A 159 -2.77 5.54 -9.50
C ALA A 159 -3.88 4.69 -10.16
N CYS A 160 -3.87 3.37 -9.92
CA CYS A 160 -4.93 2.47 -10.40
C CYS A 160 -6.29 2.84 -9.81
N LEU A 161 -6.37 3.01 -8.49
CA LEU A 161 -7.62 3.36 -7.82
C LEU A 161 -8.11 4.75 -8.21
N ALA A 162 -7.22 5.74 -8.30
CA ALA A 162 -7.55 7.08 -8.77
C ALA A 162 -8.16 7.05 -10.17
N SER A 163 -7.59 6.25 -11.10
CA SER A 163 -8.12 6.09 -12.45
C SER A 163 -9.52 5.44 -12.49
N LEU A 164 -9.87 4.68 -11.46
CA LEU A 164 -11.18 4.02 -11.33
C LEU A 164 -12.25 4.93 -10.72
N VAL A 165 -11.89 5.94 -9.91
CA VAL A 165 -12.85 6.85 -9.26
C VAL A 165 -13.81 7.54 -10.23
N PRO A 166 -13.40 8.04 -11.41
CA PRO A 166 -14.32 8.63 -12.38
C PRO A 166 -15.41 7.69 -12.90
N GLN A 167 -15.20 6.37 -12.78
CA GLN A 167 -16.11 5.33 -13.23
C GLN A 167 -17.19 4.95 -12.20
N LEU A 168 -17.06 5.44 -10.97
CA LEU A 168 -18.04 5.17 -9.91
C LEU A 168 -19.39 5.81 -10.27
N PRO A 169 -20.53 5.11 -10.11
CA PRO A 169 -21.86 5.69 -10.31
C PRO A 169 -22.06 6.88 -9.40
N ALA A 170 -22.83 7.87 -9.87
CA ALA A 170 -23.27 8.95 -9.00
C ALA A 170 -24.18 8.41 -7.89
N GLU A 171 -24.04 8.98 -6.71
CA GLU A 171 -24.90 8.66 -5.57
C GLU A 171 -26.31 9.26 -5.79
N ASP A 172 -27.33 8.57 -5.28
CA ASP A 172 -28.68 9.12 -5.22
C ASP A 172 -28.66 10.39 -4.35
N PRO A 173 -29.20 11.52 -4.81
CA PRO A 173 -29.24 12.77 -4.06
C PRO A 173 -29.89 12.66 -2.66
N ASP A 174 -30.81 11.74 -2.48
CA ASP A 174 -31.55 11.49 -1.24
C ASP A 174 -31.00 10.27 -0.46
N ALA A 175 -29.85 9.75 -0.85
CA ALA A 175 -29.25 8.60 -0.18
C ALA A 175 -28.91 8.88 1.29
N ALA A 176 -29.15 7.91 2.16
CA ALA A 176 -28.64 7.96 3.52
C ALA A 176 -27.11 7.97 3.55
N PRO A 177 -26.46 8.53 4.59
CA PRO A 177 -25.00 8.48 4.73
C PRO A 177 -24.46 7.03 4.64
N GLY A 178 -23.38 6.84 3.88
CA GLY A 178 -22.74 5.55 3.70
C GLY A 178 -21.25 5.60 4.01
N LEU A 179 -20.69 4.47 4.46
CA LEU A 179 -19.27 4.31 4.72
C LEU A 179 -18.61 3.54 3.56
N MET A 180 -17.52 4.10 3.03
CA MET A 180 -16.67 3.45 2.05
C MET A 180 -15.29 3.19 2.67
N ILE A 181 -14.83 1.95 2.64
CA ILE A 181 -13.48 1.57 3.04
C ILE A 181 -12.61 1.54 1.79
N VAL A 182 -11.50 2.28 1.79
CA VAL A 182 -10.68 2.56 0.61
C VAL A 182 -9.28 1.99 0.75
N GLY A 183 -8.89 1.14 -0.20
CA GLY A 183 -7.59 0.47 -0.34
C GLY A 183 -7.72 -1.03 -0.54
N CYS A 184 -6.71 -1.65 -1.15
CA CYS A 184 -6.70 -3.08 -1.43
C CYS A 184 -6.50 -3.89 -0.15
N LEU A 185 -7.57 -4.51 0.31
CA LEU A 185 -7.57 -5.42 1.45
C LEU A 185 -7.75 -6.87 0.98
N PRO A 186 -7.07 -7.85 1.61
CA PRO A 186 -7.42 -9.25 1.47
C PRO A 186 -8.87 -9.49 1.91
N ASP A 187 -9.56 -10.44 1.26
CA ASP A 187 -10.97 -10.72 1.51
C ASP A 187 -11.28 -11.02 2.98
N VAL A 188 -10.38 -11.73 3.67
CA VAL A 188 -10.53 -12.04 5.11
C VAL A 188 -10.55 -10.78 6.00
N VAL A 189 -9.79 -9.76 5.62
CA VAL A 189 -9.75 -8.47 6.33
C VAL A 189 -10.99 -7.64 6.04
N GLU A 190 -11.44 -7.60 4.77
CA GLU A 190 -12.72 -6.96 4.44
C GLU A 190 -13.88 -7.57 5.22
N ASP A 191 -13.95 -8.90 5.24
CA ASP A 191 -15.02 -9.62 5.95
C ASP A 191 -14.95 -9.35 7.46
N GLN A 192 -13.74 -9.23 8.03
CA GLN A 192 -13.55 -8.82 9.43
C GLN A 192 -14.14 -7.42 9.69
N PHE A 193 -13.74 -6.43 8.88
CA PHE A 193 -14.24 -5.05 9.05
C PHE A 193 -15.73 -4.96 8.78
N ALA A 194 -16.25 -5.67 7.78
CA ALA A 194 -17.67 -5.72 7.50
C ALA A 194 -18.49 -6.25 8.68
N ARG A 195 -17.99 -7.29 9.36
CA ARG A 195 -18.65 -7.83 10.58
C ARG A 195 -18.73 -6.78 11.68
N TYR A 196 -17.62 -6.08 12.00
CA TYR A 196 -17.62 -5.06 13.04
C TYR A 196 -18.53 -3.88 12.70
N LEU A 197 -18.40 -3.33 11.50
CA LEU A 197 -19.14 -2.13 11.11
C LEU A 197 -20.64 -2.39 11.02
N ARG A 198 -21.07 -3.54 10.45
CA ARG A 198 -22.49 -3.94 10.44
C ARG A 198 -23.00 -4.25 11.84
N ALA A 199 -22.21 -4.89 12.69
CA ALA A 199 -22.59 -5.12 14.08
C ALA A 199 -22.75 -3.81 14.88
N MET A 200 -22.10 -2.72 14.47
CA MET A 200 -22.31 -1.37 15.00
C MET A 200 -23.54 -0.66 14.42
N GLY A 201 -24.21 -1.25 13.42
CA GLY A 201 -25.38 -0.66 12.75
C GLY A 201 -25.05 0.21 11.55
N ILE A 202 -23.81 0.14 11.01
CA ILE A 202 -23.43 0.83 9.79
C ILE A 202 -23.77 -0.08 8.60
N GLU A 203 -25.04 0.00 8.14
CA GLU A 203 -25.57 -0.92 7.13
C GLU A 203 -25.13 -0.57 5.70
N ARG A 204 -25.08 0.74 5.35
CA ARG A 204 -24.64 1.19 4.03
C ARG A 204 -23.10 1.21 4.00
N LEU A 205 -22.50 0.02 3.79
CA LEU A 205 -21.07 -0.21 3.79
C LEU A 205 -20.63 -0.67 2.40
N SER A 206 -19.57 -0.07 1.88
CA SER A 206 -18.91 -0.46 0.63
C SER A 206 -17.39 -0.52 0.78
N PHE A 207 -16.74 -1.28 -0.12
CA PHE A 207 -15.29 -1.39 -0.23
C PHE A 207 -14.84 -0.90 -1.60
N PHE A 208 -13.75 -0.16 -1.65
CA PHE A 208 -13.16 0.32 -2.89
C PHE A 208 -11.63 0.02 -2.89
N PRO A 209 -11.13 -0.71 -3.90
CA PRO A 209 -11.84 -1.24 -5.06
C PRO A 209 -12.75 -2.41 -4.70
N PRO A 210 -13.84 -2.63 -5.46
CA PRO A 210 -14.71 -3.79 -5.25
C PRO A 210 -14.06 -5.07 -5.78
N ARG A 211 -14.56 -6.22 -5.33
CA ARG A 211 -14.14 -7.54 -5.83
C ARG A 211 -14.50 -7.78 -7.30
N SER A 212 -15.48 -7.05 -7.82
CA SER A 212 -15.89 -7.12 -9.24
C SER A 212 -16.17 -5.73 -9.79
N SER A 213 -15.76 -5.49 -11.04
CA SER A 213 -16.03 -4.24 -11.76
C SER A 213 -17.53 -3.93 -11.94
N ARG A 214 -18.39 -4.93 -11.76
CA ARG A 214 -19.86 -4.76 -11.80
C ARG A 214 -20.43 -4.23 -10.50
N ALA A 215 -19.69 -4.32 -9.41
CA ALA A 215 -20.10 -3.89 -8.06
C ALA A 215 -19.44 -2.57 -7.65
N LEU A 216 -19.21 -1.68 -8.61
CA LEU A 216 -18.68 -0.34 -8.32
C LEU A 216 -19.62 0.39 -7.36
N PRO A 217 -19.13 0.87 -6.19
CA PRO A 217 -19.97 1.59 -5.25
C PRO A 217 -20.38 2.97 -5.80
N SER A 218 -21.55 3.45 -5.41
CA SER A 218 -21.96 4.81 -5.70
C SER A 218 -21.19 5.82 -4.86
N LEU A 219 -20.93 7.00 -5.41
CA LEU A 219 -20.09 8.04 -4.82
C LEU A 219 -20.76 9.42 -4.90
N GLY A 220 -20.76 10.16 -3.80
CA GLY A 220 -21.27 11.52 -3.74
C GLY A 220 -21.14 12.14 -2.34
N LYS A 221 -21.90 13.20 -2.08
CA LYS A 221 -21.81 14.02 -0.85
C LYS A 221 -22.20 13.29 0.45
N HIS A 222 -22.93 12.19 0.35
CA HIS A 222 -23.32 11.37 1.51
C HIS A 222 -22.35 10.22 1.76
N THR A 223 -21.34 10.06 0.92
CA THR A 223 -20.27 9.08 1.10
C THR A 223 -19.24 9.62 2.08
N ARG A 224 -19.06 8.94 3.22
CA ARG A 224 -17.92 9.11 4.12
C ARG A 224 -16.95 7.98 3.89
N TYR A 225 -15.63 8.25 3.90
CA TYR A 225 -14.67 7.19 3.64
C TYR A 225 -13.52 7.14 4.64
N LEU A 226 -12.99 5.94 4.83
CA LEU A 226 -11.80 5.65 5.62
C LEU A 226 -10.75 5.01 4.72
N LEU A 227 -9.53 5.54 4.79
CA LEU A 227 -8.36 4.91 4.17
C LEU A 227 -7.85 3.76 5.04
N VAL A 228 -7.41 2.68 4.41
CA VAL A 228 -6.70 1.58 5.09
C VAL A 228 -5.20 1.63 4.84
N GLN A 229 -4.76 2.42 3.85
CA GLN A 229 -3.36 2.60 3.45
C GLN A 229 -3.00 4.09 3.41
N PRO A 230 -1.82 4.49 3.89
CA PRO A 230 -1.41 5.89 3.95
C PRO A 230 -1.02 6.50 2.60
N PHE A 231 -0.75 5.66 1.59
CA PHE A 231 -0.23 6.06 0.28
C PHE A 231 -1.30 6.39 -0.77
N LEU A 232 -2.58 6.39 -0.40
CA LEU A 232 -3.72 6.59 -1.32
C LEU A 232 -4.10 8.08 -1.47
N ALA A 233 -3.12 8.95 -1.71
CA ALA A 233 -3.34 10.40 -1.75
C ALA A 233 -4.09 10.87 -3.00
N GLU A 234 -3.78 10.31 -4.17
CA GLU A 234 -4.47 10.65 -5.42
C GLU A 234 -5.89 10.11 -5.43
N THR A 235 -6.08 8.89 -4.94
CA THR A 235 -7.41 8.29 -4.76
C THR A 235 -8.27 9.13 -3.82
N ALA A 236 -7.72 9.55 -2.67
CA ALA A 236 -8.43 10.38 -1.71
C ALA A 236 -8.86 11.71 -2.34
N ARG A 237 -7.95 12.40 -3.03
CA ARG A 237 -8.27 13.63 -3.74
C ARG A 237 -9.38 13.44 -4.77
N ALA A 238 -9.30 12.40 -5.59
CA ALA A 238 -10.31 12.11 -6.61
C ALA A 238 -11.70 11.81 -5.98
N LEU A 239 -11.75 11.15 -4.83
CA LEU A 239 -12.99 10.90 -4.08
C LEU A 239 -13.56 12.22 -3.52
N GLU A 240 -12.72 13.09 -2.96
CA GLU A 240 -13.11 14.39 -2.41
C GLU A 240 -13.60 15.35 -3.49
N GLU A 241 -12.98 15.37 -4.67
CA GLU A 241 -13.43 16.13 -5.85
C GLU A 241 -14.83 15.71 -6.30
N ARG A 242 -15.26 14.49 -5.99
CA ARG A 242 -16.60 13.97 -6.24
C ARG A 242 -17.57 14.12 -5.05
N GLY A 243 -17.14 14.82 -4.01
CA GLY A 243 -17.95 15.19 -2.86
C GLY A 243 -17.88 14.26 -1.66
N ALA A 244 -17.11 13.17 -1.70
CA ALA A 244 -16.94 12.29 -0.56
C ALA A 244 -16.16 12.99 0.58
N GLN A 245 -16.41 12.58 1.82
CA GLN A 245 -15.82 13.16 3.01
C GLN A 245 -14.91 12.15 3.71
N ARG A 246 -13.64 12.49 3.87
CA ARG A 246 -12.69 11.66 4.61
C ARG A 246 -12.96 11.70 6.10
N ILE A 247 -12.97 10.53 6.74
CA ILE A 247 -12.89 10.37 8.17
C ILE A 247 -11.41 10.22 8.54
N ALA A 248 -10.87 11.18 9.31
CA ALA A 248 -9.47 11.12 9.74
C ALA A 248 -9.33 10.13 10.90
N ALA A 249 -8.40 9.17 10.77
CA ALA A 249 -8.11 8.14 11.76
C ALA A 249 -6.66 7.66 11.62
N PRO A 250 -6.03 7.10 12.65
CA PRO A 250 -4.84 6.25 12.49
C PRO A 250 -5.18 5.04 11.61
N PHE A 251 -4.17 4.46 10.96
CA PHE A 251 -4.41 3.28 10.12
C PHE A 251 -4.61 2.01 10.95
N PRO A 252 -5.39 1.03 10.46
CA PRO A 252 -5.83 -0.13 11.26
C PRO A 252 -4.75 -1.22 11.39
N PHE A 253 -3.54 -0.82 11.82
CA PHE A 253 -2.44 -1.73 12.17
C PHE A 253 -2.38 -1.93 13.70
N GLY A 254 -2.31 -3.19 14.11
CA GLY A 254 -2.30 -3.55 15.53
C GLY A 254 -3.63 -3.31 16.23
N VAL A 255 -3.60 -3.34 17.55
CA VAL A 255 -4.80 -3.20 18.39
C VAL A 255 -5.21 -1.75 18.53
N GLU A 256 -4.25 -0.86 18.83
CA GLU A 256 -4.52 0.56 19.04
C GLU A 256 -5.05 1.21 17.74
N GLY A 257 -4.31 1.06 16.62
CA GLY A 257 -4.73 1.64 15.36
C GLY A 257 -6.08 1.14 14.87
N THR A 258 -6.34 -0.17 14.99
CA THR A 258 -7.63 -0.76 14.63
C THR A 258 -8.76 -0.20 15.49
N THR A 259 -8.53 -0.04 16.81
CA THR A 259 -9.53 0.50 17.72
C THR A 259 -9.89 1.94 17.37
N GLU A 260 -8.89 2.79 17.15
CA GLU A 260 -9.11 4.21 16.83
C GLU A 260 -9.73 4.38 15.43
N TRP A 261 -9.33 3.56 14.47
CA TRP A 261 -9.91 3.55 13.13
C TRP A 261 -11.41 3.18 13.14
N LEU A 262 -11.79 2.12 13.88
CA LEU A 262 -13.18 1.72 14.07
C LEU A 262 -13.96 2.75 14.90
N ARG A 263 -13.33 3.37 15.90
CA ARG A 263 -13.94 4.43 16.73
C ARG A 263 -14.27 5.66 15.89
N ALA A 264 -13.38 6.07 14.99
CA ALA A 264 -13.62 7.18 14.08
C ALA A 264 -14.84 6.92 13.16
N ALA A 265 -14.96 5.68 12.65
CA ALA A 265 -16.17 5.27 11.92
C ALA A 265 -17.41 5.36 12.81
N ALA A 266 -17.39 4.75 13.99
CA ALA A 266 -18.50 4.72 14.93
C ALA A 266 -18.98 6.14 15.29
N GLN A 267 -18.06 7.03 15.63
CA GLN A 267 -18.36 8.43 15.94
C GLN A 267 -18.98 9.17 14.74
N SER A 268 -18.43 8.96 13.55
CA SER A 268 -18.94 9.59 12.33
C SER A 268 -20.38 9.17 12.00
N PHE A 269 -20.79 7.98 12.43
CA PHE A 269 -22.16 7.46 12.21
C PHE A 269 -23.03 7.48 13.45
N GLY A 270 -22.62 8.16 14.53
CA GLY A 270 -23.42 8.33 15.75
C GLY A 270 -23.64 7.03 16.53
N VAL A 271 -22.75 6.07 16.41
CA VAL A 271 -22.79 4.83 17.19
C VAL A 271 -22.43 5.15 18.64
N ASP A 272 -23.24 4.71 19.59
CA ASP A 272 -22.97 4.95 21.01
C ASP A 272 -21.78 4.11 21.51
N LEU A 273 -21.13 4.61 22.57
CA LEU A 273 -19.94 4.00 23.13
C LEU A 273 -20.18 2.59 23.64
N GLN A 274 -21.34 2.31 24.21
CA GLN A 274 -21.68 0.98 24.75
C GLN A 274 -21.73 -0.05 23.62
N ARG A 275 -22.38 0.30 22.50
CA ARG A 275 -22.43 -0.56 21.31
C ARG A 275 -21.05 -0.79 20.72
N PHE A 276 -20.24 0.27 20.60
CA PHE A 276 -18.86 0.18 20.13
C PHE A 276 -18.05 -0.80 20.97
N GLU A 277 -18.08 -0.66 22.32
CA GLU A 277 -17.34 -1.56 23.23
C GLU A 277 -17.87 -3.00 23.14
N GLN A 278 -19.17 -3.22 23.11
CA GLN A 278 -19.76 -4.56 22.97
C GLN A 278 -19.26 -5.29 21.72
N VAL A 279 -19.11 -4.55 20.59
CA VAL A 279 -18.68 -5.14 19.33
C VAL A 279 -17.18 -5.36 19.28
N THR A 280 -16.36 -4.43 19.81
CA THR A 280 -14.90 -4.47 19.62
C THR A 280 -14.14 -5.13 20.76
N GLN A 281 -14.61 -5.02 22.01
CA GLN A 281 -13.88 -5.49 23.19
C GLN A 281 -13.45 -6.96 23.10
N PRO A 282 -14.29 -7.93 22.72
CA PRO A 282 -13.88 -9.34 22.71
C PRO A 282 -12.71 -9.62 21.73
N SER A 283 -12.69 -8.96 20.58
CA SER A 283 -11.63 -9.14 19.59
C SER A 283 -10.37 -8.36 19.97
N ARG A 284 -10.53 -7.18 20.57
CA ARG A 284 -9.43 -6.37 21.11
C ARG A 284 -8.68 -7.11 22.21
N GLU A 285 -9.38 -7.71 23.15
CA GLU A 285 -8.76 -8.49 24.24
C GLU A 285 -8.01 -9.72 23.73
N ARG A 286 -8.59 -10.45 22.77
CA ARG A 286 -7.89 -11.58 22.12
C ARG A 286 -6.61 -11.13 21.41
N ALA A 287 -6.66 -9.99 20.71
CA ALA A 287 -5.51 -9.46 20.00
C ALA A 287 -4.40 -9.01 20.96
N ILE A 288 -4.74 -8.31 22.06
CA ILE A 288 -3.79 -7.94 23.11
C ILE A 288 -3.05 -9.18 23.65
N LYS A 289 -3.82 -10.22 24.02
CA LYS A 289 -3.25 -11.48 24.51
C LYS A 289 -2.35 -12.17 23.48
N ALA A 290 -2.76 -12.14 22.21
CA ALA A 290 -1.97 -12.76 21.14
C ALA A 290 -0.63 -12.04 20.86
N LEU A 291 -0.53 -10.75 21.18
CA LEU A 291 0.72 -9.98 21.04
C LEU A 291 1.76 -10.28 22.15
N GLU A 292 1.38 -10.85 23.30
CA GLU A 292 2.29 -11.10 24.42
C GLU A 292 3.51 -11.92 24.01
N ARG A 293 3.29 -12.97 23.21
CA ARG A 293 4.37 -13.86 22.75
C ARG A 293 5.38 -13.14 21.83
N GLN A 294 4.91 -12.27 20.95
CA GLN A 294 5.78 -11.51 20.04
C GLN A 294 6.51 -10.39 20.79
N ARG A 295 5.87 -9.81 21.81
CA ARG A 295 6.48 -8.79 22.66
C ARG A 295 7.74 -9.29 23.36
N GLU A 296 7.80 -10.56 23.81
CA GLU A 296 8.99 -11.16 24.39
C GLU A 296 10.24 -11.07 23.48
N TRP A 297 10.05 -11.09 22.17
CA TRP A 297 11.12 -11.00 21.18
C TRP A 297 11.43 -9.59 20.71
N LEU A 298 10.44 -8.70 20.74
CA LEU A 298 10.50 -7.38 20.15
C LEU A 298 10.75 -6.26 21.14
N GLN A 299 10.32 -6.42 22.41
CA GLN A 299 10.45 -5.39 23.42
C GLN A 299 11.92 -5.01 23.65
N GLY A 300 12.21 -3.70 23.60
CA GLY A 300 13.55 -3.14 23.79
C GLY A 300 14.48 -3.31 22.58
N ARG A 301 14.06 -4.02 21.51
CA ARG A 301 14.82 -4.13 20.28
C ARG A 301 14.71 -2.86 19.47
N SER A 302 15.81 -2.51 18.79
CA SER A 302 15.88 -1.33 17.92
C SER A 302 15.52 -1.68 16.49
N ILE A 303 14.87 -0.72 15.80
CA ILE A 303 14.43 -0.89 14.42
C ILE A 303 14.70 0.36 13.59
N PHE A 304 15.18 0.15 12.37
CA PHE A 304 15.40 1.16 11.33
C PHE A 304 14.50 0.89 10.14
N PHE A 305 13.86 1.94 9.61
CA PHE A 305 13.05 1.85 8.39
C PHE A 305 13.69 2.61 7.25
N PHE A 306 14.07 1.89 6.19
CA PHE A 306 14.33 2.53 4.91
C PHE A 306 13.02 2.97 4.24
N PRO A 307 13.02 4.10 3.52
CA PRO A 307 11.85 4.59 2.80
C PRO A 307 11.55 3.69 1.59
N ASP A 308 10.44 2.96 1.61
CA ASP A 308 10.08 2.02 0.54
C ASP A 308 8.56 1.90 0.32
N SER A 309 7.81 1.45 1.33
CA SER A 309 6.41 1.03 1.18
C SER A 309 5.37 2.12 1.50
N GLN A 310 5.79 3.23 2.09
CA GLN A 310 4.93 4.24 2.70
C GLN A 310 4.08 3.72 3.90
N LEU A 311 4.32 2.47 4.36
CA LEU A 311 3.70 1.93 5.59
C LEU A 311 4.54 2.19 6.83
N GLU A 312 5.72 2.78 6.70
CA GLU A 312 6.74 2.90 7.74
C GLU A 312 6.21 3.62 8.98
N ILE A 313 5.45 4.71 8.81
CA ILE A 313 4.92 5.51 9.94
C ILE A 313 3.88 4.73 10.77
N PRO A 314 2.81 4.15 10.19
CA PRO A 314 1.88 3.33 10.95
C PRO A 314 2.52 2.09 11.59
N LEU A 315 3.48 1.46 10.90
CA LEU A 315 4.21 0.31 11.42
C LEU A 315 5.10 0.72 12.60
N ALA A 316 5.79 1.87 12.51
CA ALA A 316 6.61 2.40 13.59
C ALA A 316 5.76 2.70 14.83
N ARG A 317 4.56 3.30 14.67
CA ARG A 317 3.60 3.50 15.77
C ARG A 317 3.23 2.15 16.41
N PHE A 318 2.81 1.17 15.62
CA PHE A 318 2.43 -0.15 16.10
C PHE A 318 3.58 -0.83 16.89
N LEU A 319 4.77 -0.89 16.29
CA LEU A 319 5.93 -1.58 16.87
C LEU A 319 6.44 -0.90 18.15
N SER A 320 6.45 0.43 18.19
CA SER A 320 6.91 1.15 19.36
C SER A 320 5.90 1.12 20.51
N ARG A 321 4.62 1.39 20.24
CA ARG A 321 3.61 1.56 21.29
C ARG A 321 3.05 0.24 21.80
N GLU A 322 2.84 -0.73 20.92
CA GLU A 322 2.19 -1.99 21.28
C GLU A 322 3.20 -3.11 21.58
N LEU A 323 4.42 -3.04 21.03
CA LEU A 323 5.44 -4.08 21.19
C LEU A 323 6.73 -3.59 21.88
N GLY A 324 6.82 -2.29 22.18
CA GLY A 324 7.92 -1.71 22.95
C GLY A 324 9.26 -1.68 22.20
N MET A 325 9.25 -1.63 20.86
CA MET A 325 10.47 -1.44 20.07
C MET A 325 10.99 -0.01 20.13
N GLN A 326 12.29 0.15 19.98
CA GLN A 326 12.98 1.44 19.93
C GLN A 326 13.18 1.86 18.48
N LEU A 327 12.62 3.01 18.09
CA LEU A 327 12.78 3.55 16.74
C LEU A 327 14.11 4.28 16.64
N THR A 328 15.00 3.86 15.73
CA THR A 328 16.26 4.58 15.45
C THR A 328 16.05 5.64 14.40
N GLU A 329 15.46 5.28 13.25
CA GLU A 329 15.02 6.20 12.22
C GLU A 329 13.82 5.61 11.49
N VAL A 330 12.86 6.46 11.10
CA VAL A 330 11.72 6.07 10.28
C VAL A 330 11.76 6.88 9.00
N GLY A 331 12.24 6.24 7.93
CA GLY A 331 12.26 6.81 6.58
C GLY A 331 10.97 6.47 5.84
N THR A 332 10.44 7.42 5.07
CA THR A 332 9.30 7.20 4.17
C THR A 332 9.55 7.89 2.82
N PRO A 333 9.16 7.29 1.67
CA PRO A 333 9.36 7.92 0.37
C PRO A 333 8.63 9.26 0.26
N TYR A 334 7.42 9.34 0.80
CA TYR A 334 6.56 10.52 0.78
C TYR A 334 5.82 10.65 2.11
N LEU A 335 5.92 11.83 2.70
CA LEU A 335 5.25 12.17 3.94
C LEU A 335 3.95 12.92 3.66
N HIS A 336 2.87 12.19 3.42
CA HIS A 336 1.53 12.77 3.26
C HIS A 336 0.98 13.24 4.61
N ARG A 337 1.37 14.44 5.05
CA ARG A 337 1.09 14.95 6.40
C ARG A 337 -0.39 14.93 6.76
N ASP A 338 -1.26 15.28 5.82
CA ASP A 338 -2.71 15.33 6.07
C ASP A 338 -3.30 13.93 6.33
N HIS A 339 -2.72 12.89 5.71
CA HIS A 339 -3.15 11.51 5.93
C HIS A 339 -2.51 10.91 7.18
N LEU A 340 -1.30 11.34 7.52
CA LEU A 340 -0.49 10.77 8.60
C LEU A 340 -0.54 11.58 9.90
N GLN A 341 -1.30 12.68 9.96
CA GLN A 341 -1.32 13.59 11.12
C GLN A 341 -1.54 12.85 12.44
N GLN A 342 -2.50 11.94 12.47
CA GLN A 342 -2.85 11.19 13.67
C GLN A 342 -1.80 10.14 14.04
N GLU A 343 -1.19 9.48 13.05
CA GLU A 343 -0.07 8.56 13.26
C GLU A 343 1.17 9.28 13.81
N LEU A 344 1.51 10.42 13.21
CA LEU A 344 2.65 11.24 13.62
C LEU A 344 2.51 11.74 15.07
N ALA A 345 1.28 12.09 15.48
CA ALA A 345 0.99 12.51 16.86
C ALA A 345 1.16 11.37 17.88
N LEU A 346 1.09 10.13 17.45
CA LEU A 346 1.23 8.94 18.29
C LEU A 346 2.66 8.39 18.33
N LEU A 347 3.58 8.88 17.48
CA LEU A 347 4.97 8.45 17.53
C LEU A 347 5.65 8.94 18.82
N PRO A 348 6.62 8.17 19.38
CA PRO A 348 7.42 8.62 20.51
C PRO A 348 8.10 9.97 20.25
N ALA A 349 8.15 10.84 21.26
CA ALA A 349 8.80 12.13 21.14
C ALA A 349 10.28 11.96 20.74
N GLY A 350 10.74 12.76 19.80
CA GLY A 350 12.13 12.72 19.32
C GLY A 350 12.41 11.61 18.28
N THR A 351 11.39 10.91 17.79
CA THR A 351 11.57 9.95 16.66
C THR A 351 12.22 10.66 15.48
N ALA A 352 13.35 10.13 15.00
CA ALA A 352 14.03 10.62 13.81
C ALA A 352 13.21 10.23 12.56
N LEU A 353 12.80 11.24 11.78
CA LEU A 353 12.03 11.05 10.55
C LEU A 353 12.83 11.50 9.35
N SER A 354 12.83 10.68 8.27
CA SER A 354 13.36 11.07 6.96
C SER A 354 12.32 10.92 5.86
N GLU A 355 12.31 11.86 4.91
CA GLU A 355 11.43 11.86 3.75
C GLU A 355 12.25 11.86 2.47
N GLY A 356 11.93 10.95 1.55
CA GLY A 356 12.66 10.76 0.30
C GLY A 356 13.74 9.69 0.43
N GLN A 357 14.54 9.55 -0.62
CA GLN A 357 15.55 8.51 -0.73
C GLN A 357 16.91 9.07 -1.13
N ASP A 358 17.93 8.65 -0.38
CA ASP A 358 19.35 8.73 -0.71
C ASP A 358 19.99 7.49 -0.04
N VAL A 359 20.04 6.40 -0.80
CA VAL A 359 20.39 5.07 -0.29
C VAL A 359 21.76 5.08 0.39
N GLU A 360 22.76 5.78 -0.17
CA GLU A 360 24.10 5.80 0.41
C GLU A 360 24.10 6.44 1.80
N LYS A 361 23.51 7.62 1.94
CA LYS A 361 23.42 8.32 3.23
C LYS A 361 22.58 7.56 4.26
N GLN A 362 21.51 6.90 3.79
CA GLN A 362 20.66 6.09 4.66
C GLN A 362 21.37 4.82 5.13
N LEU A 363 22.18 4.18 4.29
CA LEU A 363 23.05 3.06 4.68
C LEU A 363 24.08 3.49 5.72
N ASP A 364 24.76 4.62 5.52
CA ASP A 364 25.71 5.16 6.50
C ASP A 364 25.09 5.35 7.87
N ARG A 365 23.88 5.92 7.93
CA ARG A 365 23.15 6.09 9.20
C ARG A 365 22.69 4.77 9.78
N CYS A 366 22.19 3.86 8.96
CA CYS A 366 21.79 2.53 9.38
C CYS A 366 22.95 1.77 10.04
N HIS A 367 24.14 1.80 9.42
CA HIS A 367 25.36 1.20 9.98
C HIS A 367 25.77 1.88 11.30
N ALA A 368 25.68 3.21 11.36
CA ALA A 368 26.00 3.96 12.58
C ALA A 368 25.05 3.65 13.75
N TYR A 369 23.76 3.44 13.48
CA TYR A 369 22.79 3.06 14.51
C TYR A 369 22.90 1.58 14.91
N ALA A 370 23.37 0.70 14.01
CA ALA A 370 23.46 -0.74 14.22
C ALA A 370 22.17 -1.36 14.81
N PRO A 371 21.00 -1.18 14.18
CA PRO A 371 19.73 -1.63 14.73
C PRO A 371 19.62 -3.16 14.79
N ASP A 372 18.80 -3.68 15.70
CA ASP A 372 18.52 -5.11 15.79
C ASP A 372 17.80 -5.65 14.55
N ILE A 373 16.98 -4.85 13.90
CA ILE A 373 16.24 -5.19 12.67
C ILE A 373 16.12 -3.98 11.75
N VAL A 374 16.24 -4.23 10.45
CA VAL A 374 16.11 -3.23 9.38
C VAL A 374 14.94 -3.59 8.48
N VAL A 375 14.00 -2.67 8.28
CA VAL A 375 12.95 -2.79 7.26
C VAL A 375 13.44 -2.11 5.99
N CYS A 376 13.48 -2.85 4.88
CA CYS A 376 14.04 -2.35 3.63
C CYS A 376 13.42 -3.02 2.40
N GLY A 377 13.65 -2.45 1.23
CA GLY A 377 13.39 -3.06 -0.05
C GLY A 377 14.28 -4.30 -0.30
N LEU A 378 13.85 -5.13 -1.25
CA LEU A 378 14.52 -6.40 -1.53
C LEU A 378 15.98 -6.20 -2.03
N GLY A 379 16.25 -5.11 -2.75
CA GLY A 379 17.61 -4.80 -3.26
C GLY A 379 18.62 -4.53 -2.15
N LEU A 380 18.18 -3.96 -1.02
CA LEU A 380 19.05 -3.69 0.13
C LEU A 380 19.19 -4.86 1.11
N ALA A 381 18.25 -5.81 1.08
CA ALA A 381 18.24 -6.91 2.04
C ALA A 381 19.52 -7.78 1.97
N ASN A 382 19.91 -8.20 0.78
CA ASN A 382 21.10 -9.06 0.63
C ASN A 382 22.42 -8.39 1.07
N PRO A 383 22.75 -7.15 0.68
CA PRO A 383 23.90 -6.44 1.21
C PRO A 383 23.91 -6.32 2.73
N LEU A 384 22.80 -5.88 3.32
CA LEU A 384 22.67 -5.72 4.77
C LEU A 384 22.81 -7.05 5.53
N GLU A 385 22.26 -8.15 4.99
CA GLU A 385 22.42 -9.47 5.59
C GLU A 385 23.87 -9.99 5.48
N ALA A 386 24.58 -9.67 4.37
CA ALA A 386 25.99 -9.97 4.23
C ALA A 386 26.85 -9.24 5.27
N ASP A 387 26.46 -8.01 5.65
CA ASP A 387 27.07 -7.22 6.73
C ASP A 387 26.62 -7.70 8.13
N GLY A 388 25.84 -8.77 8.20
CA GLY A 388 25.37 -9.37 9.46
C GLY A 388 24.16 -8.71 10.09
N MET A 389 23.45 -7.83 9.39
CA MET A 389 22.22 -7.25 9.87
C MET A 389 21.03 -8.20 9.71
N THR A 390 20.00 -8.02 10.51
CA THR A 390 18.73 -8.74 10.34
C THR A 390 17.76 -7.88 9.55
N THR A 391 17.26 -8.39 8.42
CA THR A 391 16.36 -7.63 7.57
C THR A 391 14.91 -8.13 7.62
N LYS A 392 13.99 -7.22 7.28
CA LYS A 392 12.59 -7.48 7.01
C LYS A 392 12.19 -6.78 5.70
N TRP A 393 11.68 -7.55 4.75
CA TRP A 393 11.28 -7.00 3.47
C TRP A 393 9.95 -6.24 3.59
N SER A 394 9.98 -4.98 3.20
CA SER A 394 8.81 -4.07 3.23
C SER A 394 7.69 -4.53 2.32
N ILE A 395 8.02 -5.08 1.13
CA ILE A 395 7.02 -5.54 0.18
C ILE A 395 6.09 -6.62 0.76
N GLU A 396 6.60 -7.50 1.62
CA GLU A 396 5.79 -8.54 2.27
C GLU A 396 4.65 -7.94 3.12
N LEU A 397 4.88 -6.74 3.69
CA LEU A 397 3.90 -6.06 4.55
C LEU A 397 2.74 -5.45 3.76
N VAL A 398 2.90 -5.20 2.45
CA VAL A 398 1.85 -4.58 1.61
C VAL A 398 0.81 -5.59 1.17
N PHE A 399 1.21 -6.79 0.76
CA PHE A 399 0.26 -7.79 0.26
C PHE A 399 -0.14 -8.86 1.28
N SER A 400 0.48 -8.88 2.47
CA SER A 400 0.05 -9.76 3.57
C SER A 400 -1.21 -9.22 4.26
N PRO A 401 -2.06 -10.09 4.81
CA PRO A 401 -3.18 -9.65 5.65
C PRO A 401 -2.65 -9.15 7.00
N VAL A 402 -2.44 -7.85 7.13
CA VAL A 402 -1.81 -7.24 8.32
C VAL A 402 -2.71 -6.26 9.06
N HIS A 403 -3.92 -6.01 8.57
CA HIS A 403 -4.86 -5.04 9.12
C HIS A 403 -5.88 -5.69 10.06
N GLY A 404 -6.25 -4.98 11.10
CA GLY A 404 -7.32 -5.40 12.02
C GLY A 404 -6.82 -6.16 13.23
N TYR A 405 -7.76 -6.49 14.13
CA TYR A 405 -7.45 -7.19 15.37
C TYR A 405 -6.96 -8.62 15.14
N GLU A 406 -7.59 -9.34 14.20
CA GLU A 406 -7.31 -10.75 13.96
C GLU A 406 -5.90 -10.97 13.37
N GLN A 407 -5.36 -9.97 12.70
CA GLN A 407 -4.03 -10.00 12.06
C GLN A 407 -2.93 -9.33 12.90
N ALA A 408 -3.24 -8.73 14.04
CA ALA A 408 -2.25 -7.99 14.84
C ALA A 408 -1.05 -8.87 15.27
N ALA A 409 -1.32 -10.11 15.69
CA ALA A 409 -0.27 -11.05 16.07
C ALA A 409 0.55 -11.55 14.88
N ASP A 410 -0.08 -11.76 13.72
CA ASP A 410 0.61 -12.17 12.50
C ASP A 410 1.51 -11.04 12.00
N LEU A 411 1.05 -9.79 12.06
CA LEU A 411 1.88 -8.62 11.76
C LEU A 411 3.12 -8.57 12.68
N ALA A 412 2.94 -8.73 13.98
CA ALA A 412 4.05 -8.75 14.93
C ALA A 412 5.01 -9.93 14.68
N GLU A 413 4.48 -11.09 14.29
CA GLU A 413 5.28 -12.27 13.95
C GLU A 413 6.20 -12.04 12.75
N LEU A 414 5.79 -11.21 11.77
CA LEU A 414 6.63 -10.86 10.63
C LEU A 414 7.94 -10.18 11.06
N PHE A 415 7.94 -9.48 12.20
CA PHE A 415 9.12 -8.83 12.76
C PHE A 415 9.86 -9.73 13.79
N ALA A 416 9.15 -10.53 14.54
CA ALA A 416 9.76 -11.44 15.53
C ALA A 416 10.50 -12.62 14.86
N ARG A 417 10.00 -13.13 13.76
CA ARG A 417 10.56 -14.28 13.03
C ARG A 417 12.00 -14.10 12.59
N PRO A 418 12.43 -13.00 11.96
CA PRO A 418 13.83 -12.79 11.60
C PRO A 418 14.77 -12.80 12.82
N LEU A 419 14.38 -12.18 13.91
CA LEU A 419 15.18 -12.14 15.15
C LEU A 419 15.31 -13.53 15.77
N ARG A 420 14.24 -14.32 15.84
CA ARG A 420 14.29 -15.71 16.31
C ARG A 420 15.19 -16.59 15.43
N ARG A 421 15.07 -16.47 14.09
CA ARG A 421 15.93 -17.18 13.16
C ARG A 421 17.40 -16.87 13.40
N ARG A 422 17.75 -15.60 13.55
CA ARG A 422 19.12 -15.18 13.85
C ARG A 422 19.64 -15.77 15.17
N ALA A 423 18.83 -15.74 16.23
CA ALA A 423 19.19 -16.30 17.52
C ALA A 423 19.46 -17.80 17.46
N LEU A 424 18.70 -18.57 16.68
CA LEU A 424 18.91 -19.99 16.46
C LEU A 424 20.22 -20.27 15.70
N LEU A 425 20.48 -19.53 14.61
CA LEU A 425 21.70 -19.68 13.81
C LEU A 425 22.96 -19.32 14.60
N ASN A 426 22.92 -18.35 15.50
CA ASN A 426 24.05 -18.01 16.36
C ASN A 426 24.34 -19.11 17.39
N LYS A 427 23.31 -19.72 17.99
CA LYS A 427 23.50 -20.87 18.91
C LYS A 427 24.14 -22.08 18.24
N GLU A 428 23.74 -22.37 17.00
CA GLU A 428 24.35 -23.46 16.22
C GLU A 428 25.82 -23.19 15.91
N ARG A 429 26.18 -21.95 15.56
CA ARG A 429 27.58 -21.56 15.32
C ARG A 429 28.42 -21.69 16.59
N GLU A 430 27.94 -21.25 17.73
CA GLU A 430 28.65 -21.41 19.02
C GLU A 430 28.84 -22.87 19.38
N ALA A 431 27.85 -23.74 19.13
CA ALA A 431 27.93 -25.17 19.39
C ALA A 431 28.91 -25.92 18.45
N VAL A 432 29.16 -25.41 17.24
CA VAL A 432 30.11 -25.99 16.29
C VAL A 432 31.55 -25.53 16.57
N CYS A 433 31.73 -24.36 17.18
CA CYS A 433 33.04 -23.79 17.55
C CYS A 433 33.52 -24.17 18.94
N SER A 434 32.66 -24.80 19.75
CA SER A 434 33.01 -25.39 21.06
C SER A 434 33.27 -26.88 20.98
#